data_cfd4d96a264634c4e0fdba6d23a963c1
#
_entry.id   cfd4d96a264634c4e0fdba6d23a963c1
#
_cell.length_a   1.000
_cell.length_b   1.000
_cell.length_c   1.000
_cell.angle_alpha   90.00
_cell.angle_beta   90.00
_cell.angle_gamma   90.00
#
_symmetry.space_group_name_H-M   'P 1'
#
loop_
_entity.id
_entity.type
_entity.pdbx_description
1 polymer ?
#
loop_
_entity_poly.entity_id
_entity_poly.type
_entity_poly.pdbx_seq_one_letter_code
_entity_poly.pdbx_strand_id
1 'polypeptide(L)'
;MEAIDPPEQPAVLSLPDPLTIADVPLLCERLRGLYGAGARVVVCDLGAVSRADLAVVEAVARLRLTARRAGGRVVLRNAGAGVVALLDLVGLDSS
;
A
#
# COMPACT_ATOMS: atom_id res chain seq x y z
N MET A 1 12.20 0.93 33.33
CA MET A 1 12.08 1.01 32.59
C MET A 1 11.47 1.53 31.96
N GLU A 2 11.39 1.83 31.45
CA GLU A 2 10.69 2.34 30.83
C GLU A 2 10.19 1.78 29.90
N ALA A 3 9.18 1.83 29.92
CA ALA A 3 8.55 1.20 28.90
C ALA A 3 8.94 1.79 27.64
N ILE A 4 9.21 0.97 26.70
CA ILE A 4 9.52 1.45 25.44
C ILE A 4 8.24 1.57 24.68
N ASP A 5 7.95 2.72 24.23
CA ASP A 5 6.79 2.90 23.45
C ASP A 5 6.97 2.28 22.10
N PRO A 6 5.94 1.63 21.57
CA PRO A 6 6.04 1.16 20.20
C PRO A 6 6.21 2.35 19.26
N PRO A 7 6.76 2.12 18.10
CA PRO A 7 6.91 3.21 17.15
C PRO A 7 5.55 3.82 16.88
N GLU A 8 5.52 5.12 16.95
CA GLU A 8 4.30 5.83 16.68
C GLU A 8 3.95 5.80 15.24
N GLN A 9 4.94 5.65 14.40
CA GLN A 9 4.73 5.76 12.98
C GLN A 9 4.43 4.40 12.39
N PRO A 10 3.40 4.29 11.58
CA PRO A 10 3.14 3.05 10.90
C PRO A 10 4.24 2.74 9.90
N ALA A 11 4.37 1.49 9.53
CA ALA A 11 5.29 1.10 8.49
C ALA A 11 4.85 1.70 7.17
N VAL A 12 5.80 2.02 6.32
CA VAL A 12 5.52 2.65 5.03
C VAL A 12 6.08 1.78 3.93
N LEU A 13 5.26 1.55 2.92
CA LEU A 13 5.67 0.87 1.70
C LEU A 13 5.51 1.87 0.56
N SER A 14 6.63 2.31 -0.01
CA SER A 14 6.59 3.26 -1.11
C SER A 14 6.51 2.51 -2.42
N LEU A 15 5.59 2.92 -3.27
CA LEU A 15 5.44 2.30 -4.58
C LEU A 15 6.40 2.98 -5.56
N PRO A 16 6.96 2.23 -6.49
CA PRO A 16 7.96 2.78 -7.40
C PRO A 16 7.34 3.59 -8.53
N ASP A 17 8.18 4.32 -9.22
CA ASP A 17 7.82 5.00 -10.45
C ASP A 17 8.91 4.73 -11.48
N PRO A 18 8.60 4.04 -12.56
CA PRO A 18 7.25 3.59 -12.95
C PRO A 18 6.81 2.38 -12.16
N LEU A 19 5.51 2.31 -11.95
CA LEU A 19 4.91 1.15 -11.34
C LEU A 19 4.40 0.24 -12.45
N THR A 20 4.83 -1.00 -12.44
CA THR A 20 4.41 -1.96 -13.46
C THR A 20 3.74 -3.14 -12.79
N ILE A 21 3.01 -3.91 -13.60
CA ILE A 21 2.36 -5.10 -13.07
C ILE A 21 3.39 -6.09 -12.57
N ALA A 22 4.57 -6.12 -13.17
CA ALA A 22 5.63 -7.01 -12.73
C ALA A 22 6.12 -6.68 -11.32
N ASP A 23 5.90 -5.46 -10.85
CA ASP A 23 6.30 -5.07 -9.49
C ASP A 23 5.35 -5.60 -8.43
N VAL A 24 4.13 -5.97 -8.81
CA VAL A 24 3.09 -6.27 -7.83
C VAL A 24 3.45 -7.44 -6.91
N PRO A 25 3.96 -8.57 -7.42
CA PRO A 25 4.31 -9.68 -6.52
C PRO A 25 5.35 -9.28 -5.48
N LEU A 26 6.34 -8.50 -5.88
CA LEU A 26 7.38 -8.06 -4.96
C LEU A 26 6.81 -7.13 -3.90
N LEU A 27 5.94 -6.22 -4.31
CA LEU A 27 5.30 -5.30 -3.37
C LEU A 27 4.46 -6.07 -2.36
N CYS A 28 3.71 -7.06 -2.83
CA CYS A 28 2.91 -7.89 -1.93
C CYS A 28 3.79 -8.67 -0.96
N GLU A 29 4.93 -9.14 -1.43
CA GLU A 29 5.85 -9.86 -0.57
C GLU A 29 6.43 -8.94 0.51
N ARG A 30 6.79 -7.73 0.13
CA ARG A 30 7.28 -6.75 1.10
C ARG A 30 6.21 -6.42 2.13
N LEU A 31 4.97 -6.29 1.67
CA LEU A 31 3.87 -6.01 2.58
C LEU A 31 3.69 -7.14 3.58
N ARG A 32 3.72 -8.38 3.10
CA ARG A 32 3.63 -9.54 4.00
C ARG A 32 4.75 -9.52 5.02
N GLY A 33 5.95 -9.14 4.61
CA GLY A 33 7.08 -9.05 5.52
C GLY A 33 6.86 -8.04 6.62
N LEU A 34 6.25 -6.91 6.28
CA LEU A 34 5.97 -5.88 7.28
C LEU A 34 4.96 -6.38 8.31
N TYR A 35 3.91 -7.06 7.85
CA TYR A 35 2.93 -7.63 8.80
C TYR A 35 3.57 -8.74 9.62
N GLY A 36 4.43 -9.54 9.01
CA GLY A 36 5.12 -10.60 9.73
C GLY A 36 6.05 -10.05 10.79
N ALA A 37 6.55 -8.84 10.60
CA ALA A 37 7.40 -8.19 11.59
C ALA A 37 6.61 -7.46 12.66
N GLY A 38 5.28 -7.50 12.60
CA GLY A 38 4.46 -6.94 13.65
C GLY A 38 3.65 -5.72 13.28
N ALA A 39 3.80 -5.21 12.07
CA ALA A 39 3.01 -4.06 11.67
C ALA A 39 1.53 -4.45 11.59
N ARG A 40 0.67 -3.55 12.00
CA ARG A 40 -0.76 -3.76 11.89
C ARG A 40 -1.35 -2.92 10.79
N VAL A 41 -0.81 -1.73 10.62
CA VAL A 41 -1.24 -0.80 9.59
C VAL A 41 -0.01 -0.44 8.78
N VAL A 42 -0.12 -0.54 7.48
CA VAL A 42 0.96 -0.15 6.57
C VAL A 42 0.43 0.96 5.67
N VAL A 43 1.18 2.04 5.60
CA VAL A 43 0.88 3.12 4.70
C VAL A 43 1.53 2.82 3.37
N CYS A 44 0.73 2.76 2.31
CA CYS A 44 1.25 2.62 0.96
C CYS A 44 1.31 4.01 0.35
N ASP A 45 2.54 4.45 0.10
CA ASP A 45 2.78 5.80 -0.39
C ASP A 45 2.83 5.78 -1.91
N LEU A 46 1.88 6.47 -2.52
CA LEU A 46 1.79 6.56 -3.97
C LEU A 46 2.33 7.88 -4.50
N GLY A 47 3.09 8.60 -3.68
CA GLY A 47 3.57 9.92 -4.08
C GLY A 47 4.45 9.91 -5.30
N ALA A 48 5.20 8.84 -5.54
CA ALA A 48 6.06 8.76 -6.71
C ALA A 48 5.35 8.26 -7.96
N VAL A 49 4.13 7.72 -7.81
CA VAL A 49 3.42 7.12 -8.93
C VAL A 49 2.85 8.23 -9.81
N SER A 50 3.33 8.30 -11.04
CA SER A 50 2.96 9.40 -11.93
C SER A 50 1.87 9.02 -12.93
N ARG A 51 1.59 7.73 -13.10
CA ARG A 51 0.63 7.29 -14.10
C ARG A 51 -0.55 6.61 -13.43
N ALA A 52 -1.74 7.01 -13.86
CA ALA A 52 -2.97 6.38 -13.40
C ALA A 52 -3.37 5.35 -14.45
N ASP A 53 -2.89 4.12 -14.28
CA ASP A 53 -3.15 3.07 -15.25
C ASP A 53 -3.48 1.76 -14.54
N LEU A 54 -3.57 0.69 -15.32
CA LEU A 54 -3.97 -0.61 -14.80
C LEU A 54 -2.98 -1.16 -13.77
N ALA A 55 -1.72 -0.78 -13.88
CA ALA A 55 -0.73 -1.25 -12.91
C ALA A 55 -1.06 -0.76 -11.51
N VAL A 56 -1.56 0.49 -11.41
CA VAL A 56 -1.96 1.04 -10.11
C VAL A 56 -3.17 0.28 -9.57
N VAL A 57 -4.15 0.00 -10.43
CA VAL A 57 -5.34 -0.74 -10.00
C VAL A 57 -4.95 -2.12 -9.50
N GLU A 58 -4.11 -2.80 -10.27
CA GLU A 58 -3.69 -4.14 -9.90
C GLU A 58 -2.92 -4.11 -8.58
N ALA A 59 -2.00 -3.16 -8.44
CA ALA A 59 -1.20 -3.06 -7.23
C ALA A 59 -2.08 -2.82 -6.00
N VAL A 60 -2.98 -1.85 -6.08
CA VAL A 60 -3.82 -1.53 -4.93
C VAL A 60 -4.72 -2.71 -4.57
N ALA A 61 -5.33 -3.35 -5.58
CA ALA A 61 -6.21 -4.48 -5.32
C ALA A 61 -5.45 -5.63 -4.64
N ARG A 62 -4.26 -5.94 -5.14
CA ARG A 62 -3.48 -7.04 -4.57
C ARG A 62 -2.93 -6.70 -3.20
N LEU A 63 -2.51 -5.47 -2.99
CA LEU A 63 -2.03 -5.06 -1.68
C LEU A 63 -3.13 -5.14 -0.64
N ARG A 64 -4.34 -4.70 -1.00
CA ARG A 64 -5.46 -4.79 -0.08
C ARG A 64 -5.81 -6.24 0.25
N LEU A 65 -5.77 -7.11 -0.75
CA LEU A 65 -6.05 -8.52 -0.51
C LEU A 65 -4.97 -9.13 0.39
N THR A 66 -3.71 -8.79 0.13
CA THR A 66 -2.61 -9.28 0.95
C THR A 66 -2.77 -8.84 2.40
N ALA A 67 -3.14 -7.56 2.60
CA ALA A 67 -3.36 -7.04 3.95
C ALA A 67 -4.47 -7.80 4.65
N ARG A 68 -5.57 -8.01 3.95
CA ARG A 68 -6.70 -8.70 4.54
C ARG A 68 -6.34 -10.11 4.97
N ARG A 69 -5.60 -10.81 4.13
CA ARG A 69 -5.18 -12.18 4.43
C ARG A 69 -4.21 -12.23 5.61
N ALA A 70 -3.45 -11.17 5.79
CA ALA A 70 -2.50 -11.11 6.90
C ALA A 70 -3.14 -10.57 8.18
N GLY A 71 -4.40 -10.19 8.12
CA GLY A 71 -5.07 -9.63 9.28
C GLY A 71 -4.68 -8.19 9.56
N GLY A 72 -4.15 -7.50 8.57
CA GLY A 72 -3.71 -6.12 8.72
C GLY A 72 -4.51 -5.16 7.86
N ARG A 73 -4.06 -3.92 7.81
CA ARG A 73 -4.71 -2.88 7.05
C ARG A 73 -3.69 -2.13 6.20
N VAL A 74 -4.16 -1.63 5.08
CA VAL A 74 -3.40 -0.76 4.20
C VAL A 74 -4.10 0.57 4.11
N VAL A 75 -3.34 1.64 4.23
CA VAL A 75 -3.83 3.00 4.05
C VAL A 75 -3.06 3.60 2.89
N LEU A 76 -3.77 4.18 1.94
CA LEU A 76 -3.13 4.81 0.79
C LEU A 76 -2.85 6.27 1.12
N ARG A 77 -1.70 6.77 0.68
CA ARG A 77 -1.31 8.14 0.98
C ARG A 77 -0.63 8.75 -0.23
N ASN A 78 -0.82 10.05 -0.38
CA ASN A 78 -0.15 10.86 -1.40
C ASN A 78 -0.50 10.46 -2.83
N ALA A 79 -1.67 9.90 -3.04
CA ALA A 79 -2.11 9.58 -4.39
C ALA A 79 -2.44 10.86 -5.13
N GLY A 80 -1.96 10.98 -6.35
CA GLY A 80 -2.30 12.12 -7.19
C GLY A 80 -3.75 12.09 -7.61
N ALA A 81 -4.23 13.20 -8.12
CA ALA A 81 -5.64 13.34 -8.47
C ALA A 81 -6.08 12.30 -9.50
N GLY A 82 -5.23 12.01 -10.48
CA GLY A 82 -5.59 11.01 -11.50
C GLY A 82 -5.68 9.62 -10.92
N VAL A 83 -4.78 9.29 -9.99
CA VAL A 83 -4.80 8.00 -9.33
C VAL A 83 -6.04 7.87 -8.47
N VAL A 84 -6.36 8.92 -7.70
CA VAL A 84 -7.54 8.91 -6.86
C VAL A 84 -8.80 8.71 -7.72
N ALA A 85 -8.89 9.43 -8.83
CA ALA A 85 -10.04 9.30 -9.70
C ALA A 85 -10.17 7.90 -10.26
N LEU A 86 -9.05 7.30 -10.65
CA LEU A 86 -9.08 5.95 -11.20
C LEU A 86 -9.50 4.93 -10.15
N LEU A 87 -8.93 5.02 -8.95
CA LEU A 87 -9.28 4.10 -7.88
C LEU A 87 -10.74 4.23 -7.47
N ASP A 88 -11.22 5.46 -7.47
CA ASP A 88 -12.62 5.72 -7.17
C ASP A 88 -13.53 5.09 -8.20
N LEU A 89 -13.16 5.24 -9.47
CA LEU A 89 -13.93 4.70 -10.58
C LEU A 89 -14.08 3.19 -10.48
N VAL A 90 -13.04 2.49 -10.09
CA VAL A 90 -13.06 1.03 -9.99
C VAL A 90 -13.44 0.52 -8.61
N GLY A 91 -13.78 1.40 -7.68
CA GLY A 91 -14.25 0.99 -6.37
C GLY A 91 -13.16 0.64 -5.38
N LEU A 92 -11.93 1.06 -5.60
CA LEU A 92 -10.81 0.77 -4.72
C LEU A 92 -10.33 2.00 -3.93
N ASP A 93 -11.13 3.04 -3.90
CA ASP A 93 -10.63 4.31 -3.42
C ASP A 93 -10.41 4.31 -1.94
N SER A 94 -11.14 3.83 -1.13
CA SER A 94 -10.85 4.00 0.23
C SER A 94 -11.29 3.01 1.04
N SER A 95 -11.11 2.90 1.79
CA SER A 95 -11.54 2.15 2.70
C SER A 95 -12.36 2.01 3.37
#